data_33eda7a0b3df970a5ab54d6b312d7be9
#
_entry.id   33eda7a0b3df970a5ab54d6b312d7be9
#
_cell.length_a   1.000
_cell.length_b   1.000
_cell.length_c   1.000
_cell.angle_alpha   90.00
_cell.angle_beta   90.00
_cell.angle_gamma   90.00
#
_symmetry.space_group_name_H-M   'P 1'
#
loop_
_entity.id
_entity.type
_entity.pdbx_description
1 polymer ?
#
loop_
_entity_poly.entity_id
_entity_poly.type
_entity_poly.pdbx_seq_one_letter_code
_entity_poly.pdbx_strand_id
1 'polypeptide(L)'
;MCSLFSFRRPAEEARSLFNYLDRPDFPPRDYVTPGSPLAIVRKGLDQQRHFALVRWGFVPGWAKEVSPGRPLTNARSETVYEKASFKNAIRRRRCLIPADGFYEWQGDVPGKKQAWFIHRQSNELFAFGGIWEDWMGADGSELETAAMLTAEPNALIATIHDRCPVVIMPENFERWLSDDEKVQDLLKAPADDFFTMEKTIIARGPPKPQTPAAPPKKQMDLF
;
A
#
# COMPACT_ATOMS: atom_id res chain seq x y z
N MET A 1 6.69 -2.96 -10.39
CA MET A 1 6.42 -2.51 -9.00
C MET A 1 4.95 -2.75 -8.72
N CYS A 2 4.65 -3.41 -7.60
CA CYS A 2 3.28 -3.72 -7.22
C CYS A 2 2.40 -2.46 -7.25
N SER A 3 1.40 -2.47 -8.08
CA SER A 3 0.43 -1.38 -8.25
C SER A 3 -1.01 -1.88 -8.25
N LEU A 4 -1.20 -3.15 -7.89
CA LEU A 4 -2.49 -3.79 -7.77
C LEU A 4 -2.39 -4.95 -6.79
N PHE A 5 -3.24 -4.96 -5.80
CA PHE A 5 -3.35 -6.07 -4.85
C PHE A 5 -4.81 -6.28 -4.41
N SER A 6 -5.08 -7.35 -3.71
CA SER A 6 -6.41 -7.69 -3.20
C SER A 6 -6.43 -7.75 -1.67
N PHE A 7 -7.58 -7.38 -1.12
CA PHE A 7 -7.94 -7.61 0.28
C PHE A 7 -9.40 -8.06 0.32
N ARG A 8 -9.64 -9.33 0.03
CA ARG A 8 -10.97 -9.93 -0.15
C ARG A 8 -11.53 -10.57 1.13
N ARG A 9 -10.66 -10.72 2.13
CA ARG A 9 -11.05 -11.38 3.38
C ARG A 9 -11.88 -10.42 4.25
N PRO A 10 -12.80 -10.95 5.07
CA PRO A 10 -13.57 -10.14 5.99
C PRO A 10 -12.67 -9.33 6.95
N ALA A 11 -13.10 -8.10 7.28
CA ALA A 11 -12.36 -7.24 8.21
C ALA A 11 -12.13 -7.90 9.58
N GLU A 12 -13.02 -8.78 10.03
CA GLU A 12 -12.88 -9.50 11.30
C GLU A 12 -11.73 -10.53 11.27
N GLU A 13 -11.47 -11.16 10.11
CA GLU A 13 -10.31 -12.04 9.96
C GLU A 13 -9.01 -11.24 10.04
N ALA A 14 -8.97 -10.08 9.37
CA ALA A 14 -7.85 -9.17 9.49
C ALA A 14 -7.68 -8.67 10.94
N ARG A 15 -8.78 -8.33 11.62
CA ARG A 15 -8.75 -7.91 13.02
C ARG A 15 -8.14 -8.99 13.91
N SER A 16 -8.49 -10.24 13.70
CA SER A 16 -7.92 -11.37 14.45
C SER A 16 -6.42 -11.52 14.24
N LEU A 17 -5.95 -11.43 12.98
CA LEU A 17 -4.53 -11.58 12.65
C LEU A 17 -3.70 -10.38 13.13
N PHE A 18 -4.16 -9.17 12.87
CA PHE A 18 -3.41 -7.94 13.13
C PHE A 18 -3.61 -7.39 14.54
N ASN A 19 -4.62 -7.91 15.28
CA ASN A 19 -4.94 -7.54 16.66
C ASN A 19 -5.12 -6.02 16.83
N TYR A 20 -5.97 -5.40 16.01
CA TYR A 20 -6.35 -3.99 16.17
C TYR A 20 -7.69 -3.85 16.89
N LEU A 21 -7.91 -2.70 17.54
CA LEU A 21 -9.07 -2.46 18.39
C LEU A 21 -10.35 -2.12 17.62
N ASP A 22 -10.20 -1.43 16.51
CA ASP A 22 -11.32 -0.88 15.75
C ASP A 22 -12.19 -1.96 15.11
N ARG A 23 -13.41 -1.59 14.75
CA ARG A 23 -14.34 -2.43 13.97
C ARG A 23 -14.75 -1.70 12.71
N PRO A 24 -13.85 -1.59 11.73
CA PRO A 24 -14.14 -0.87 10.51
C PRO A 24 -15.18 -1.61 9.67
N ASP A 25 -16.11 -0.86 9.10
CA ASP A 25 -16.92 -1.31 7.97
C ASP A 25 -16.13 -1.12 6.68
N PHE A 26 -15.27 -2.09 6.37
CA PHE A 26 -14.44 -2.09 5.17
C PHE A 26 -14.80 -3.32 4.33
N PRO A 27 -15.48 -3.12 3.20
CA PRO A 27 -15.89 -4.22 2.34
C PRO A 27 -14.67 -4.88 1.67
N PRO A 28 -14.73 -6.19 1.41
CA PRO A 28 -13.73 -6.88 0.63
C PRO A 28 -13.43 -6.17 -0.71
N ARG A 29 -12.18 -6.19 -1.13
CA ARG A 29 -11.69 -5.54 -2.35
C ARG A 29 -10.92 -6.53 -3.21
N ASP A 30 -11.45 -6.84 -4.40
CA ASP A 30 -10.73 -7.63 -5.41
C ASP A 30 -9.52 -6.87 -5.94
N TYR A 31 -9.64 -5.54 -6.02
CA TYR A 31 -8.61 -4.67 -6.55
C TYR A 31 -8.45 -3.42 -5.70
N VAL A 32 -7.27 -3.26 -5.12
CA VAL A 32 -6.80 -2.02 -4.50
C VAL A 32 -5.79 -1.40 -5.45
N THR A 33 -6.03 -0.15 -5.86
CA THR A 33 -5.22 0.56 -6.88
C THR A 33 -4.63 1.85 -6.33
N PRO A 34 -3.55 2.37 -6.91
CA PRO A 34 -3.03 3.69 -6.57
C PRO A 34 -4.11 4.77 -6.58
N GLY A 35 -4.10 5.62 -5.55
CA GLY A 35 -5.08 6.70 -5.36
C GLY A 35 -6.37 6.28 -4.65
N SER A 36 -6.65 4.97 -4.53
CA SER A 36 -7.82 4.48 -3.79
C SER A 36 -7.58 4.43 -2.28
N PRO A 37 -8.65 4.30 -1.47
CA PRO A 37 -8.53 4.01 -0.05
C PRO A 37 -7.74 2.72 0.19
N LEU A 38 -6.76 2.79 1.08
CA LEU A 38 -5.85 1.74 1.49
C LEU A 38 -6.06 1.44 2.96
N ALA A 39 -6.36 0.20 3.28
CA ALA A 39 -6.39 -0.27 4.66
C ALA A 39 -4.96 -0.38 5.21
N ILE A 40 -4.71 0.20 6.36
CA ILE A 40 -3.46 0.04 7.10
C ILE A 40 -3.74 -0.28 8.57
N VAL A 41 -2.80 -0.95 9.20
CA VAL A 41 -2.75 -1.11 10.66
C VAL A 41 -1.51 -0.39 11.17
N ARG A 42 -1.69 0.53 12.10
CA ARG A 42 -0.63 1.33 12.69
C ARG A 42 -0.76 1.37 14.22
N LYS A 43 0.31 1.73 14.90
CA LYS A 43 0.29 1.97 16.34
C LYS A 43 -0.25 3.37 16.63
N GLY A 44 -1.18 3.51 17.55
CA GLY A 44 -1.69 4.78 18.04
C GLY A 44 -0.84 5.37 19.17
N LEU A 45 -1.19 6.57 19.62
CA LEU A 45 -0.55 7.22 20.79
C LEU A 45 -0.75 6.43 22.08
N ASP A 46 -1.82 5.65 22.18
CA ASP A 46 -2.13 4.72 23.25
C ASP A 46 -1.31 3.43 23.22
N GLN A 47 -0.38 3.32 22.27
CA GLN A 47 0.45 2.14 21.99
C GLN A 47 -0.34 0.90 21.54
N GLN A 48 -1.63 1.04 21.26
CA GLN A 48 -2.45 -0.02 20.69
C GLN A 48 -2.43 0.01 19.16
N ARG A 49 -2.80 -1.11 18.54
CA ARG A 49 -2.92 -1.18 17.09
C ARG A 49 -4.30 -0.72 16.64
N HIS A 50 -4.32 0.16 15.64
CA HIS A 50 -5.51 0.74 15.06
C HIS A 50 -5.58 0.51 13.57
N PHE A 51 -6.79 0.26 13.09
CA PHE A 51 -7.10 0.25 11.67
C PHE A 51 -7.32 1.69 11.19
N ALA A 52 -6.78 2.03 10.04
CA ALA A 52 -7.04 3.31 9.38
C ALA A 52 -7.22 3.12 7.88
N LEU A 53 -8.03 3.98 7.27
CA LEU A 53 -8.14 4.12 5.82
C LEU A 53 -7.39 5.36 5.40
N VAL A 54 -6.36 5.18 4.58
CA VAL A 54 -5.54 6.26 4.05
C VAL A 54 -5.53 6.20 2.53
N ARG A 55 -5.02 7.22 1.85
CA ARG A 55 -4.87 7.18 0.39
C ARG A 55 -3.60 6.42 0.01
N TRP A 56 -3.68 5.49 -0.93
CA TRP A 56 -2.49 4.87 -1.52
C TRP A 56 -1.79 5.82 -2.50
N GLY A 57 -0.69 6.36 -2.09
CA GLY A 57 0.08 7.36 -2.85
C GLY A 57 0.62 8.41 -1.91
N PHE A 58 1.79 8.13 -1.35
CA PHE A 58 2.46 8.89 -0.31
C PHE A 58 2.72 10.34 -0.72
N VAL A 59 2.34 11.25 0.14
CA VAL A 59 2.66 12.68 0.03
C VAL A 59 3.59 13.02 1.19
N PRO A 60 4.84 13.44 0.94
CA PRO A 60 5.73 13.86 2.02
C PRO A 60 5.14 15.05 2.80
N GLY A 61 5.24 15.05 4.15
CA GLY A 61 4.66 16.11 4.98
C GLY A 61 5.21 17.53 4.68
N TRP A 62 6.38 17.62 4.04
CA TRP A 62 6.97 18.91 3.61
C TRP A 62 6.50 19.36 2.21
N ALA A 63 5.76 18.53 1.48
CA ALA A 63 5.29 18.90 0.13
C ALA A 63 4.29 20.07 0.22
N LYS A 64 4.46 21.07 -0.65
CA LYS A 64 3.58 22.24 -0.66
C LYS A 64 2.19 21.93 -1.20
N GLU A 65 2.09 20.92 -2.06
CA GLU A 65 0.85 20.50 -2.70
C GLU A 65 0.88 18.99 -2.98
N VAL A 66 -0.28 18.40 -3.13
CA VAL A 66 -0.42 17.03 -3.64
C VAL A 66 -0.08 17.06 -5.12
N SER A 67 1.09 16.54 -5.47
CA SER A 67 1.55 16.53 -6.87
C SER A 67 0.50 15.86 -7.77
N PRO A 68 0.06 16.53 -8.85
CA PRO A 68 -0.82 15.92 -9.85
C PRO A 68 -0.14 14.84 -10.69
N GLY A 69 1.17 14.67 -10.52
CA GLY A 69 1.98 13.68 -11.21
C GLY A 69 1.75 12.25 -10.71
N ARG A 70 2.72 11.39 -11.00
CA ARG A 70 2.68 9.97 -10.61
C ARG A 70 2.80 9.84 -9.09
N PRO A 71 1.81 9.25 -8.39
CA PRO A 71 1.85 9.13 -6.94
C PRO A 71 3.00 8.20 -6.49
N LEU A 72 3.61 8.51 -5.33
CA LEU A 72 4.64 7.69 -4.70
C LEU A 72 3.97 6.46 -4.02
N THR A 73 3.61 5.47 -4.80
CA THR A 73 2.90 4.28 -4.31
C THR A 73 3.80 3.26 -3.64
N ASN A 74 5.09 3.28 -4.01
CA ASN A 74 6.09 2.36 -3.49
C ASN A 74 7.36 3.10 -3.07
N ALA A 75 7.99 2.62 -2.00
CA ALA A 75 9.30 3.06 -1.54
C ALA A 75 10.28 1.88 -1.56
N ARG A 76 11.46 2.09 -2.15
CA ARG A 76 12.49 1.05 -2.22
C ARG A 76 13.20 0.91 -0.89
N SER A 77 13.28 -0.29 -0.35
CA SER A 77 13.93 -0.61 0.93
C SER A 77 15.41 -0.18 0.96
N GLU A 78 16.10 -0.27 -0.16
CA GLU A 78 17.52 0.05 -0.28
C GLU A 78 17.82 1.54 -0.04
N THR A 79 16.86 2.41 -0.34
CA THR A 79 17.06 3.87 -0.26
C THR A 79 16.07 4.58 0.65
N VAL A 80 15.18 3.85 1.32
CA VAL A 80 14.08 4.44 2.11
C VAL A 80 14.59 5.30 3.27
N TYR A 81 15.73 4.96 3.87
CA TYR A 81 16.35 5.73 4.96
C TYR A 81 17.07 7.00 4.48
N GLU A 82 17.37 7.12 3.19
CA GLU A 82 18.15 8.20 2.59
C GLU A 82 17.24 9.22 1.89
N LYS A 83 16.23 8.74 1.17
CA LYS A 83 15.33 9.59 0.36
C LYS A 83 14.56 10.57 1.23
N ALA A 84 14.67 11.86 0.91
CA ALA A 84 14.00 12.94 1.64
C ALA A 84 12.49 12.71 1.81
N SER A 85 11.84 12.09 0.84
CA SER A 85 10.42 11.78 0.89
C SER A 85 10.07 10.73 1.96
N PHE A 86 10.95 9.79 2.28
CA PHE A 86 10.60 8.61 3.06
C PHE A 86 11.36 8.45 4.38
N LYS A 87 12.53 9.11 4.51
CA LYS A 87 13.46 8.90 5.64
C LYS A 87 12.86 9.15 7.02
N ASN A 88 11.89 10.04 7.13
CA ASN A 88 11.21 10.34 8.39
C ASN A 88 10.11 9.32 8.67
N ALA A 89 9.33 8.95 7.65
CA ALA A 89 8.25 7.99 7.78
C ALA A 89 8.76 6.59 8.13
N ILE A 90 9.84 6.11 7.51
CA ILE A 90 10.39 4.78 7.83
C ILE A 90 10.91 4.68 9.28
N ARG A 91 11.28 5.78 9.90
CA ARG A 91 11.73 5.81 11.29
C ARG A 91 10.59 5.87 12.30
N ARG A 92 9.46 6.52 11.98
CA ARG A 92 8.43 6.88 12.94
C ARG A 92 7.00 6.54 12.55
N ARG A 93 6.75 6.26 11.29
CA ARG A 93 5.39 6.05 10.75
C ARG A 93 5.33 4.81 9.87
N ARG A 94 5.67 3.68 10.47
CA ARG A 94 5.51 2.37 9.84
C ARG A 94 4.09 1.87 10.03
N CYS A 95 3.61 1.10 9.06
CA CYS A 95 2.32 0.44 9.11
C CYS A 95 2.38 -0.93 8.46
N LEU A 96 1.39 -1.75 8.76
CA LEU A 96 1.11 -3.00 8.07
C LEU A 96 -0.01 -2.77 7.08
N ILE A 97 0.11 -3.29 5.87
CA ILE A 97 -0.91 -3.23 4.83
C ILE A 97 -1.48 -4.64 4.66
N PRO A 98 -2.71 -4.93 5.13
CA PRO A 98 -3.35 -6.23 4.97
C PRO A 98 -3.59 -6.59 3.50
N ALA A 99 -3.26 -7.81 3.11
CA ALA A 99 -3.48 -8.32 1.77
C ALA A 99 -3.71 -9.84 1.78
N ASP A 100 -4.41 -10.35 0.77
CA ASP A 100 -4.53 -11.77 0.49
C ASP A 100 -3.84 -12.20 -0.81
N GLY A 101 -3.39 -11.24 -1.61
CA GLY A 101 -2.62 -11.47 -2.84
C GLY A 101 -2.34 -10.17 -3.58
N PHE A 102 -1.46 -10.23 -4.55
CA PHE A 102 -1.13 -9.10 -5.41
C PHE A 102 -0.93 -9.55 -6.86
N TYR A 103 -0.88 -8.58 -7.75
CA TYR A 103 -0.79 -8.83 -9.18
C TYR A 103 0.48 -8.21 -9.74
N GLU A 104 1.17 -8.96 -10.60
CA GLU A 104 2.28 -8.47 -11.40
C GLU A 104 2.16 -8.94 -12.86
N TRP A 105 2.86 -8.26 -13.74
CA TRP A 105 2.78 -8.50 -15.16
C TRP A 105 4.14 -8.90 -15.73
N GLN A 106 4.20 -10.08 -16.33
CA GLN A 106 5.36 -10.57 -17.04
C GLN A 106 5.33 -10.10 -18.50
N GLY A 107 6.49 -9.68 -19.02
CA GLY A 107 6.71 -9.28 -20.42
C GLY A 107 6.78 -7.76 -20.61
N ASP A 108 7.42 -7.38 -21.71
CA ASP A 108 7.76 -5.95 -21.99
C ASP A 108 6.84 -5.30 -23.01
N VAL A 109 6.07 -6.10 -23.78
CA VAL A 109 5.23 -5.58 -24.84
C VAL A 109 3.89 -5.11 -24.29
N PRO A 110 3.56 -3.80 -24.41
CA PRO A 110 2.25 -3.28 -23.99
C PRO A 110 1.09 -4.05 -24.66
N GLY A 111 0.09 -4.41 -23.85
CA GLY A 111 -1.08 -5.14 -24.31
C GLY A 111 -0.89 -6.65 -24.52
N LYS A 112 0.35 -7.16 -24.36
CA LYS A 112 0.66 -8.60 -24.45
C LYS A 112 1.25 -9.15 -23.15
N LYS A 113 1.20 -8.39 -22.06
CA LYS A 113 1.71 -8.83 -20.78
C LYS A 113 0.83 -9.91 -20.17
N GLN A 114 1.43 -10.96 -19.66
CA GLN A 114 0.74 -11.97 -18.87
C GLN A 114 0.58 -11.47 -17.45
N ALA A 115 -0.64 -11.38 -16.94
CA ALA A 115 -0.90 -11.09 -15.54
C ALA A 115 -0.76 -12.36 -14.70
N TRP A 116 -0.16 -12.20 -13.53
CA TRP A 116 -0.01 -13.24 -12.51
C TRP A 116 -0.66 -12.78 -11.22
N PHE A 117 -1.43 -13.66 -10.59
CA PHE A 117 -1.90 -13.49 -9.22
C PHE A 117 -0.94 -14.21 -8.28
N ILE A 118 -0.38 -13.50 -7.31
CA ILE A 118 0.61 -13.98 -6.36
C ILE A 118 -0.02 -13.95 -4.97
N HIS A 119 -0.05 -15.09 -4.28
CA HIS A 119 -0.69 -15.23 -2.99
C HIS A 119 0.01 -16.31 -2.15
N ARG A 120 -0.35 -16.44 -0.88
CA ARG A 120 0.10 -17.57 -0.07
C ARG A 120 -0.55 -18.87 -0.53
N GLN A 121 0.20 -19.97 -0.49
CA GLN A 121 -0.35 -21.29 -0.82
C GLN A 121 -1.53 -21.68 0.09
N SER A 122 -1.51 -21.26 1.35
CA SER A 122 -2.60 -21.45 2.31
C SER A 122 -3.80 -20.52 2.08
N ASN A 123 -3.73 -19.56 1.15
CA ASN A 123 -4.71 -18.49 0.93
C ASN A 123 -4.97 -17.61 2.17
N GLU A 124 -4.07 -17.58 3.13
CA GLU A 124 -4.18 -16.76 4.33
C GLU A 124 -3.79 -15.31 4.06
N LEU A 125 -4.31 -14.41 4.90
CA LEU A 125 -3.87 -13.03 4.95
C LEU A 125 -2.38 -12.93 5.32
N PHE A 126 -1.75 -11.89 4.82
CA PHE A 126 -0.40 -11.48 5.17
C PHE A 126 -0.31 -9.94 5.20
N ALA A 127 0.83 -9.41 5.65
CA ALA A 127 1.06 -7.99 5.72
C ALA A 127 2.17 -7.57 4.77
N PHE A 128 1.92 -6.58 3.93
CA PHE A 128 3.02 -5.80 3.38
C PHE A 128 3.54 -4.80 4.42
N GLY A 129 4.86 -4.58 4.43
CA GLY A 129 5.45 -3.46 5.13
C GLY A 129 5.13 -2.16 4.41
N GLY A 130 4.63 -1.18 5.15
CA GLY A 130 4.28 0.13 4.64
C GLY A 130 4.81 1.26 5.50
N ILE A 131 4.80 2.45 4.94
CA ILE A 131 5.03 3.73 5.62
C ILE A 131 3.87 4.66 5.33
N TRP A 132 3.52 5.51 6.29
CA TRP A 132 2.42 6.45 6.16
C TRP A 132 2.84 7.87 6.55
N GLU A 133 2.05 8.87 6.18
CA GLU A 133 2.31 10.28 6.44
C GLU A 133 1.00 11.05 6.56
N ASP A 134 0.99 12.01 7.48
CA ASP A 134 0.00 13.09 7.55
C ASP A 134 0.52 14.26 6.74
N TRP A 135 -0.24 14.66 5.75
CA TRP A 135 0.06 15.86 4.97
C TRP A 135 -1.01 16.93 5.25
N MET A 136 -0.53 18.17 5.46
CA MET A 136 -1.38 19.32 5.65
C MET A 136 -1.12 20.34 4.55
N GLY A 137 -2.15 20.70 3.80
CA GLY A 137 -2.12 21.75 2.78
C GLY A 137 -2.10 23.15 3.36
N ALA A 138 -1.60 24.12 2.59
CA ALA A 138 -1.60 25.53 2.99
C ALA A 138 -3.03 26.10 3.17
N ASP A 139 -4.02 25.46 2.58
CA ASP A 139 -5.45 25.77 2.70
C ASP A 139 -6.12 25.10 3.91
N GLY A 140 -5.35 24.38 4.74
CA GLY A 140 -5.85 23.63 5.88
C GLY A 140 -6.42 22.25 5.55
N SER A 141 -6.34 21.80 4.30
CA SER A 141 -6.71 20.42 3.94
C SER A 141 -5.75 19.41 4.55
N GLU A 142 -6.29 18.31 5.06
CA GLU A 142 -5.53 17.22 5.66
C GLU A 142 -5.68 15.95 4.81
N LEU A 143 -4.59 15.20 4.66
CA LEU A 143 -4.58 13.96 3.90
C LEU A 143 -3.62 12.93 4.49
N GLU A 144 -4.16 11.83 4.99
CA GLU A 144 -3.35 10.67 5.35
C GLU A 144 -3.04 9.83 4.11
N THR A 145 -1.77 9.50 3.94
CA THR A 145 -1.27 8.78 2.77
C THR A 145 -0.32 7.66 3.17
N ALA A 146 -0.18 6.64 2.30
CA ALA A 146 0.81 5.59 2.54
C ALA A 146 1.47 5.11 1.24
N ALA A 147 2.67 4.52 1.42
CA ALA A 147 3.39 3.78 0.39
C ALA A 147 3.73 2.38 0.88
N MET A 148 3.75 1.42 -0.04
CA MET A 148 4.22 0.06 0.17
C MET A 148 5.74 0.01 0.03
N LEU A 149 6.41 -0.77 0.87
CA LEU A 149 7.84 -1.02 0.73
C LEU A 149 8.10 -2.15 -0.26
N THR A 150 9.13 -1.99 -1.07
CA THR A 150 9.57 -3.01 -2.03
C THR A 150 11.06 -3.26 -1.89
N ALA A 151 11.47 -4.50 -2.10
CA ALA A 151 12.85 -4.97 -2.07
C ALA A 151 13.22 -5.67 -3.39
N GLU A 152 14.46 -6.11 -3.50
CA GLU A 152 14.87 -7.06 -4.55
C GLU A 152 14.00 -8.32 -4.49
N PRO A 153 13.67 -8.94 -5.63
CA PRO A 153 12.77 -10.07 -5.66
C PRO A 153 13.44 -11.33 -5.10
N ASN A 154 12.64 -12.22 -4.51
CA ASN A 154 13.03 -13.60 -4.26
C ASN A 154 13.06 -14.39 -5.58
N ALA A 155 13.52 -15.64 -5.55
CA ALA A 155 13.70 -16.47 -6.74
C ALA A 155 12.38 -16.66 -7.52
N LEU A 156 11.24 -16.81 -6.84
CA LEU A 156 9.93 -16.96 -7.50
C LEU A 156 9.56 -15.69 -8.28
N ILE A 157 9.58 -14.53 -7.62
CA ILE A 157 9.15 -13.26 -8.21
C ILE A 157 10.12 -12.77 -9.29
N ALA A 158 11.42 -13.06 -9.15
CA ALA A 158 12.44 -12.73 -10.16
C ALA A 158 12.13 -13.29 -11.55
N THR A 159 11.33 -14.36 -11.64
CA THR A 159 10.92 -14.95 -12.92
C THR A 159 9.96 -14.06 -13.72
N ILE A 160 9.29 -13.09 -13.07
CA ILE A 160 8.25 -12.26 -13.68
C ILE A 160 8.47 -10.76 -13.48
N HIS A 161 9.15 -10.34 -12.41
CA HIS A 161 9.34 -8.94 -12.08
C HIS A 161 10.64 -8.70 -11.30
N ASP A 162 11.21 -7.50 -11.43
CA ASP A 162 12.46 -7.05 -10.79
C ASP A 162 12.30 -6.54 -9.35
N ARG A 163 11.07 -6.53 -8.80
CA ARG A 163 10.77 -6.07 -7.44
C ARG A 163 9.74 -6.96 -6.78
N CYS A 164 9.89 -7.11 -5.46
CA CYS A 164 8.94 -7.82 -4.60
C CYS A 164 8.47 -6.89 -3.47
N PRO A 165 7.19 -6.90 -3.07
CA PRO A 165 6.77 -6.25 -1.84
C PRO A 165 7.50 -6.83 -0.62
N VAL A 166 7.87 -5.95 0.32
CA VAL A 166 8.36 -6.37 1.64
C VAL A 166 7.19 -6.97 2.41
N VAL A 167 7.37 -8.17 2.94
CA VAL A 167 6.38 -8.84 3.80
C VAL A 167 6.86 -8.81 5.24
N ILE A 168 5.98 -8.41 6.14
CA ILE A 168 6.23 -8.47 7.58
C ILE A 168 5.52 -9.69 8.15
N MET A 169 6.26 -10.59 8.78
CA MET A 169 5.73 -11.80 9.39
C MET A 169 5.05 -11.48 10.74
N PRO A 170 4.01 -12.22 11.17
CA PRO A 170 3.24 -11.93 12.37
C PRO A 170 4.10 -11.76 13.64
N GLU A 171 5.15 -12.56 13.80
CA GLU A 171 6.09 -12.47 14.93
C GLU A 171 6.88 -11.16 14.96
N ASN A 172 6.93 -10.44 13.85
CA ASN A 172 7.63 -9.16 13.73
C ASN A 172 6.68 -7.94 13.74
N PHE A 173 5.36 -8.12 13.85
CA PHE A 173 4.41 -7.00 13.79
C PHE A 173 4.67 -5.97 14.89
N GLU A 174 4.92 -6.41 16.13
CA GLU A 174 5.18 -5.49 17.23
C GLU A 174 6.48 -4.71 17.02
N ARG A 175 7.55 -5.39 16.65
CA ARG A 175 8.84 -4.79 16.33
C ARG A 175 8.73 -3.82 15.15
N TRP A 176 7.98 -4.19 14.10
CA TRP A 176 7.78 -3.35 12.92
C TRP A 176 7.06 -2.05 13.25
N LEU A 177 6.06 -2.10 14.12
CA LEU A 177 5.24 -0.94 14.51
C LEU A 177 5.84 -0.11 15.65
N SER A 178 6.93 -0.55 16.28
CA SER A 178 7.61 0.18 17.36
C SER A 178 8.62 1.19 16.81
N ASP A 179 8.55 2.44 17.24
CA ASP A 179 9.45 3.52 16.77
C ASP A 179 10.89 3.33 17.24
N ASP A 180 11.09 2.66 18.36
CA ASP A 180 12.39 2.48 19.00
C ASP A 180 13.22 1.32 18.43
N GLU A 181 12.60 0.47 17.58
CA GLU A 181 13.23 -0.75 17.10
C GLU A 181 13.91 -0.58 15.73
N LYS A 182 15.09 -1.18 15.62
CA LYS A 182 15.78 -1.32 14.33
C LYS A 182 15.09 -2.41 13.51
N VAL A 183 14.74 -2.08 12.28
CA VAL A 183 13.95 -2.96 11.39
C VAL A 183 14.58 -3.18 10.00
N GLN A 184 15.84 -2.77 9.83
CA GLN A 184 16.51 -2.86 8.52
C GLN A 184 16.61 -4.30 8.00
N ASP A 185 16.76 -5.28 8.87
CA ASP A 185 16.79 -6.71 8.56
C ASP A 185 15.45 -7.27 8.05
N LEU A 186 14.34 -6.55 8.32
CA LEU A 186 13.00 -6.89 7.83
C LEU A 186 12.73 -6.34 6.41
N LEU A 187 13.57 -5.45 5.90
CA LEU A 187 13.40 -4.77 4.61
C LEU A 187 13.87 -5.65 3.43
N LYS A 188 13.31 -6.84 3.31
CA LYS A 188 13.66 -7.83 2.28
C LYS A 188 12.43 -8.55 1.76
N ALA A 189 12.57 -9.23 0.62
CA ALA A 189 11.56 -10.15 0.14
C ALA A 189 11.37 -11.31 1.13
N PRO A 190 10.18 -11.92 1.19
CA PRO A 190 9.97 -13.15 1.95
C PRO A 190 10.74 -14.33 1.32
N ALA A 191 10.78 -15.47 2.02
CA ALA A 191 11.39 -16.71 1.53
C ALA A 191 10.78 -17.14 0.18
N ASP A 192 11.53 -17.91 -0.61
CA ASP A 192 11.14 -18.29 -1.97
C ASP A 192 9.83 -19.10 -2.03
N ASP A 193 9.53 -19.85 -0.99
CA ASP A 193 8.35 -20.70 -0.84
C ASP A 193 7.16 -19.99 -0.15
N PHE A 194 7.31 -18.73 0.24
CA PHE A 194 6.25 -17.98 0.93
C PHE A 194 5.04 -17.75 0.02
N PHE A 195 5.27 -17.49 -1.26
CA PHE A 195 4.25 -17.26 -2.26
C PHE A 195 4.13 -18.42 -3.25
N THR A 196 2.95 -18.58 -3.80
CA THR A 196 2.69 -19.24 -5.06
C THR A 196 2.13 -18.25 -6.06
N MET A 197 2.13 -18.58 -7.35
CA MET A 197 1.59 -17.71 -8.37
C MET A 197 0.85 -18.49 -9.45
N GLU A 198 -0.21 -17.91 -9.97
CA GLU A 198 -1.04 -18.44 -11.03
C GLU A 198 -1.30 -17.42 -12.12
N LYS A 199 -1.41 -17.89 -13.37
CA LYS A 199 -1.80 -17.01 -14.48
C LYS A 199 -3.23 -16.55 -14.28
N THR A 200 -3.45 -15.27 -14.51
CA THR A 200 -4.79 -14.70 -14.38
C THR A 200 -5.09 -13.75 -15.53
N ILE A 201 -6.37 -13.45 -15.70
CA ILE A 201 -6.85 -12.41 -16.60
C ILE A 201 -7.52 -11.35 -15.74
N ILE A 202 -6.93 -10.17 -15.71
CA ILE A 202 -7.56 -9.04 -15.04
C ILE A 202 -8.55 -8.46 -16.05
N ALA A 203 -9.85 -8.69 -15.81
CA ALA A 203 -10.89 -7.99 -16.54
C ALA A 203 -10.61 -6.49 -16.43
N ARG A 204 -10.65 -5.76 -17.57
CA ARG A 204 -10.32 -4.33 -17.67
C ARG A 204 -10.70 -3.62 -16.39
N GLY A 205 -9.68 -3.03 -15.74
CA GLY A 205 -9.77 -2.48 -14.39
C GLY A 205 -11.04 -1.67 -14.13
N PRO A 206 -11.39 -1.44 -12.87
CA PRO A 206 -12.59 -0.69 -12.51
C PRO A 206 -12.67 0.59 -13.34
N PRO A 207 -13.87 1.03 -13.76
CA PRO A 207 -14.02 2.25 -14.52
C PRO A 207 -13.27 3.36 -13.78
N LYS A 208 -12.44 4.13 -14.50
CA LYS A 208 -11.77 5.29 -13.93
C LYS A 208 -12.79 6.08 -13.13
N PRO A 209 -12.49 6.51 -11.89
CA PRO A 209 -13.38 7.39 -11.16
C PRO A 209 -13.78 8.52 -12.11
N GLN A 210 -15.08 8.64 -12.38
CA GLN A 210 -15.55 9.78 -13.15
C GLN A 210 -15.21 11.01 -12.33
N THR A 211 -14.33 11.84 -12.84
CA THR A 211 -14.07 13.17 -12.27
C THR A 211 -15.43 13.86 -12.21
N PRO A 212 -15.89 14.33 -11.05
CA PRO A 212 -17.13 15.09 -10.97
C PRO A 212 -17.05 16.19 -12.02
N ALA A 213 -18.08 16.30 -12.86
CA ALA A 213 -18.17 17.36 -13.84
C ALA A 213 -18.02 18.70 -13.11
N ALA A 214 -17.12 19.55 -13.59
CA ALA A 214 -16.95 20.88 -13.03
C ALA A 214 -18.32 21.57 -12.95
N PRO A 215 -18.68 22.22 -11.85
CA PRO A 215 -19.94 22.92 -11.73
C PRO A 215 -20.08 23.91 -12.91
N PRO A 216 -21.29 24.07 -13.48
CA PRO A 216 -21.49 24.97 -14.59
C PRO A 216 -21.07 26.38 -14.15
N LYS A 217 -20.22 27.04 -14.95
CA LYS A 217 -19.87 28.43 -14.74
C LYS A 217 -21.15 29.23 -14.66
N LYS A 218 -21.47 29.84 -13.52
CA LYS A 218 -22.51 30.83 -13.41
C LYS A 218 -22.19 31.94 -14.42
N GLN A 219 -23.02 32.08 -15.43
CA GLN A 219 -23.05 33.33 -16.21
C GLN A 219 -23.43 34.45 -15.25
N MET A 220 -22.49 35.34 -15.05
CA MET A 220 -22.73 36.58 -14.35
C MET A 220 -23.47 37.48 -15.35
N ASP A 221 -24.80 37.54 -15.25
CA ASP A 221 -25.58 38.53 -15.97
C ASP A 221 -25.19 39.90 -15.45
N LEU A 222 -24.61 40.69 -16.35
CA LEU A 222 -24.36 42.12 -16.16
C LEU A 222 -25.70 42.87 -16.31
N PHE A 223 -26.20 43.39 -15.19
CA PHE A 223 -27.05 44.58 -15.14
C PHE A 223 -26.51 45.56 -14.11
#